data_0408e4873df87b736d5bdf7d663157fb
#
_entry.id   0408e4873df87b736d5bdf7d663157fb
#
_cell.length_a   1.000
_cell.length_b   1.000
_cell.length_c   1.000
_cell.angle_alpha   90.00
_cell.angle_beta   90.00
_cell.angle_gamma   90.00
#
_symmetry.space_group_name_H-M   'P 1'
#
loop_
_entity.id
_entity.type
_entity.pdbx_description
1 polymer ?
#
loop_
_entity_poly.entity_id
_entity_poly.type
_entity_poly.pdbx_seq_one_letter_code
_entity_poly.pdbx_strand_id
1 'polypeptide(L)'
;MTADEDRIVDLLRRLDPEPVRPVRVDLTAAVHEARRRRRSRRTMSVSAAGLAVLAAVSVPLVVGGGPSAGPASQPASPSTSGSAPATIAPPATTAPGGPTACTAQPLPVPGGHAKSLVTGGDPTGRFLAGRSYPGDGRGNPVILWDGDRAREYRLPGSDQRMVDVNAAGVAVGSVYLDDRPQPYVIRNGRPARLPGLASGEATAVSADGRIVGARQIGDRQRPVLWSDPDTAAVELPLPGPRWEGTAIGVDSAGTVVGKIHDGPSGVTRTAVWRAGGGGPELLPTPSVEGGPASEFVAHSLRGGWITGVAFRDEGKVRRIYPARYHLATGRYEPLPSGVSPSAGNGRGWVVGPVDRMDAGLLTDAGTLRLPDLDGRTGRYAAVAVSVSDDAAVIGGQLDVEPGQKSLVMRAIRWSCR
;
A
#
# COMPACT_ATOMS: atom_id res chain seq x y z
N MET A 1 44.37 13.16 12.54
CA MET A 1 43.26 13.83 13.23
C MET A 1 43.44 15.30 12.99
N THR A 2 42.55 15.92 12.28
CA THR A 2 42.61 17.32 11.89
C THR A 2 41.78 18.14 12.89
N ALA A 3 42.17 19.42 13.10
CA ALA A 3 41.52 20.34 14.03
C ALA A 3 40.00 20.50 13.80
N ASP A 4 39.46 20.09 12.66
CA ASP A 4 38.04 20.08 12.34
C ASP A 4 37.29 18.87 12.93
N GLU A 5 37.95 17.73 13.09
CA GLU A 5 37.33 16.55 13.71
C GLU A 5 37.09 16.75 15.20
N ASP A 6 38.04 17.41 15.91
CA ASP A 6 37.90 17.73 17.31
C ASP A 6 36.76 18.77 17.55
N ARG A 7 36.56 19.68 16.61
CA ARG A 7 35.51 20.70 16.68
C ARG A 7 34.11 20.10 16.48
N ILE A 8 33.98 19.10 15.64
CA ILE A 8 32.71 18.36 15.42
C ILE A 8 32.35 17.51 16.63
N VAL A 9 33.35 16.85 17.23
CA VAL A 9 33.15 16.04 18.46
C VAL A 9 32.76 16.92 19.64
N ASP A 10 33.32 18.13 19.77
CA ASP A 10 32.98 19.07 20.83
C ASP A 10 31.59 19.69 20.63
N LEU A 11 31.16 19.91 19.37
CA LEU A 11 29.80 20.34 19.03
C LEU A 11 28.75 19.26 19.35
N LEU A 12 29.06 18.01 19.10
CA LEU A 12 28.18 16.88 19.40
C LEU A 12 28.07 16.61 20.91
N ARG A 13 29.12 16.89 21.71
CA ARG A 13 29.09 16.81 23.18
C ARG A 13 28.28 17.91 23.83
N ARG A 14 28.09 19.06 23.17
CA ARG A 14 27.26 20.17 23.65
C ARG A 14 25.78 20.01 23.35
N LEU A 15 25.40 19.01 22.59
CA LEU A 15 24.01 18.57 22.43
C LEU A 15 23.64 17.66 23.61
N ASP A 16 23.62 18.23 24.81
CA ASP A 16 23.01 17.60 25.97
C ASP A 16 21.55 17.32 25.62
N PRO A 17 21.03 16.10 25.77
CA PRO A 17 19.63 15.82 25.54
C PRO A 17 18.82 16.52 26.64
N GLU A 18 18.44 17.76 26.42
CA GLU A 18 17.37 18.34 27.22
C GLU A 18 16.20 17.35 27.23
N PRO A 19 15.63 17.03 28.40
CA PRO A 19 14.49 16.14 28.47
C PRO A 19 13.39 16.70 27.61
N VAL A 20 13.10 16.02 26.48
CA VAL A 20 12.06 16.40 25.54
C VAL A 20 10.77 16.49 26.34
N ARG A 21 10.35 17.70 26.66
CA ARG A 21 9.02 17.95 27.25
C ARG A 21 8.01 17.37 26.27
N PRO A 22 7.07 16.55 26.72
CA PRO A 22 6.04 16.01 25.83
C PRO A 22 5.31 17.18 25.21
N VAL A 23 5.52 17.40 23.93
CA VAL A 23 4.75 18.39 23.15
C VAL A 23 3.32 17.85 23.15
N ARG A 24 2.44 18.49 23.91
CA ARG A 24 1.00 18.27 23.81
C ARG A 24 0.57 18.80 22.44
N VAL A 25 0.59 17.95 21.44
CA VAL A 25 0.00 18.25 20.15
C VAL A 25 -1.51 18.15 20.35
N ASP A 26 -2.19 19.28 20.33
CA ASP A 26 -3.65 19.30 20.23
C ASP A 26 -4.02 18.83 18.82
N LEU A 27 -4.33 17.54 18.74
CA LEU A 27 -4.70 16.88 17.49
C LEU A 27 -5.96 17.47 16.87
N THR A 28 -6.88 18.01 17.68
CA THR A 28 -8.08 18.68 17.21
C THR A 28 -7.70 19.99 16.50
N ALA A 29 -6.80 20.76 17.10
CA ALA A 29 -6.25 21.97 16.48
C ALA A 29 -5.42 21.63 15.22
N ALA A 30 -4.63 20.58 15.24
CA ALA A 30 -3.84 20.14 14.09
C ALA A 30 -4.72 19.69 12.91
N VAL A 31 -5.80 18.96 13.16
CA VAL A 31 -6.78 18.55 12.14
C VAL A 31 -7.55 19.75 11.61
N HIS A 32 -7.97 20.68 12.46
CA HIS A 32 -8.60 21.93 12.05
C HIS A 32 -7.66 22.82 11.24
N GLU A 33 -6.39 22.92 11.63
CA GLU A 33 -5.37 23.67 10.90
C GLU A 33 -5.04 23.02 9.55
N ALA A 34 -4.96 21.67 9.48
CA ALA A 34 -4.80 20.96 8.22
C ALA A 34 -6.00 21.16 7.28
N ARG A 35 -7.24 21.17 7.82
CA ARG A 35 -8.46 21.50 7.06
C ARG A 35 -8.47 22.97 6.62
N ARG A 36 -8.01 23.90 7.46
CA ARG A 36 -7.90 25.30 7.15
C ARG A 36 -6.84 25.58 6.10
N ARG A 37 -5.67 24.92 6.17
CA ARG A 37 -4.60 24.99 5.15
C ARG A 37 -5.03 24.40 3.81
N ARG A 38 -5.87 23.36 3.79
CA ARG A 38 -6.50 22.87 2.55
C ARG A 38 -7.44 23.92 1.93
N ARG A 39 -8.15 24.72 2.74
CA ARG A 39 -9.03 25.81 2.24
C ARG A 39 -8.25 27.05 1.78
N SER A 40 -7.12 27.39 2.41
CA SER A 40 -6.31 28.56 2.05
C SER A 40 -5.38 28.34 0.84
N ARG A 41 -5.14 27.09 0.41
CA ARG A 41 -4.37 26.78 -0.80
C ARG A 41 -5.09 27.11 -2.12
N ARG A 42 -6.27 27.72 -2.05
CA ARG A 42 -6.99 28.22 -3.24
C ARG A 42 -6.37 29.47 -3.88
N THR A 43 -5.30 30.04 -3.31
CA THR A 43 -4.72 31.31 -3.83
C THR A 43 -3.20 31.35 -3.98
N MET A 44 -2.46 30.28 -3.75
CA MET A 44 -1.02 30.28 -4.01
C MET A 44 -0.56 28.94 -4.58
N SER A 45 -0.41 28.91 -5.88
CA SER A 45 0.39 27.95 -6.62
C SER A 45 1.87 28.27 -6.40
N VAL A 46 2.59 27.53 -5.54
CA VAL A 46 4.04 27.26 -5.68
C VAL A 46 4.43 26.08 -4.78
N SER A 47 4.86 25.01 -5.41
CA SER A 47 5.94 24.09 -5.06
C SER A 47 6.17 23.67 -3.60
N ALA A 48 5.60 22.55 -3.18
CA ALA A 48 6.25 21.59 -2.26
C ALA A 48 5.55 20.22 -2.38
N ALA A 49 5.75 19.53 -3.51
CA ALA A 49 5.39 18.13 -3.65
C ALA A 49 6.63 17.28 -3.41
N GLY A 50 7.00 17.16 -2.16
CA GLY A 50 8.00 16.23 -1.71
C GLY A 50 7.45 15.42 -0.55
N LEU A 51 7.50 14.11 -0.67
CA LEU A 51 7.23 13.13 0.40
C LEU A 51 5.76 12.89 0.77
N ALA A 52 5.07 12.10 -0.05
CA ALA A 52 3.91 11.34 0.38
C ALA A 52 3.84 9.98 -0.32
N VAL A 53 4.94 9.23 -0.28
CA VAL A 53 4.94 7.77 -0.52
C VAL A 53 5.58 7.08 0.69
N LEU A 54 5.33 7.62 1.85
CA LEU A 54 5.33 6.82 3.07
C LEU A 54 3.87 6.47 3.28
N ALA A 55 3.58 5.18 3.21
CA ALA A 55 2.30 4.57 3.44
C ALA A 55 1.38 5.49 4.23
N ALA A 56 0.31 5.97 3.60
CA ALA A 56 -0.78 6.58 4.32
C ALA A 56 -1.44 5.54 5.22
N VAL A 57 -0.73 5.12 6.26
CA VAL A 57 -1.32 4.59 7.47
C VAL A 57 -1.70 5.82 8.29
N SER A 58 -2.75 6.50 7.85
CA SER A 58 -3.43 7.48 8.68
C SER A 58 -4.17 6.70 9.75
N VAL A 59 -3.48 6.36 10.83
CA VAL A 59 -4.11 5.89 12.05
C VAL A 59 -4.39 7.12 12.90
N PRO A 60 -5.65 7.48 13.17
CA PRO A 60 -5.95 8.44 14.20
C PRO A 60 -5.61 7.82 15.56
N LEU A 61 -4.62 8.37 16.24
CA LEU A 61 -4.37 8.11 17.65
C LEU A 61 -5.49 8.76 18.45
N VAL A 62 -6.47 7.98 18.89
CA VAL A 62 -7.49 8.42 19.86
C VAL A 62 -7.02 7.99 21.24
N VAL A 63 -6.64 8.98 22.05
CA VAL A 63 -6.51 8.83 23.50
C VAL A 63 -7.88 9.17 24.11
N GLY A 64 -8.63 8.13 24.53
CA GLY A 64 -9.86 8.28 25.29
C GLY A 64 -9.71 7.61 26.63
N GLY A 65 -9.81 8.36 27.73
CA GLY A 65 -9.86 7.86 29.09
C GLY A 65 -11.30 7.68 29.61
N GLY A 66 -11.54 6.54 30.24
CA GLY A 66 -12.37 6.10 31.33
C GLY A 66 -13.89 6.29 31.29
N PRO A 67 -14.71 5.75 32.19
CA PRO A 67 -14.46 4.84 33.29
C PRO A 67 -15.28 3.54 33.29
N SER A 68 -14.97 2.68 34.25
CA SER A 68 -15.56 1.41 34.65
C SER A 68 -17.08 1.36 34.75
N ALA A 69 -17.68 0.23 34.37
CA ALA A 69 -18.86 -0.34 35.01
C ALA A 69 -18.92 -1.87 34.83
N GLY A 70 -19.29 -2.52 35.87
CA GLY A 70 -19.31 -3.85 36.38
C GLY A 70 -19.93 -5.02 35.56
N PRO A 71 -19.97 -6.22 36.16
CA PRO A 71 -20.05 -7.48 35.45
C PRO A 71 -21.46 -7.90 35.11
N ALA A 72 -21.70 -8.48 33.96
CA ALA A 72 -22.94 -9.17 33.61
C ALA A 72 -22.65 -10.54 32.99
N SER A 73 -23.20 -11.51 33.60
CA SER A 73 -23.56 -12.91 33.37
C SER A 73 -23.23 -13.55 32.00
N GLN A 74 -22.61 -14.71 32.08
CA GLN A 74 -22.44 -15.71 31.01
C GLN A 74 -23.80 -16.37 30.67
N PRO A 75 -24.03 -16.70 29.41
CA PRO A 75 -24.86 -17.83 29.03
C PRO A 75 -24.06 -19.01 28.50
N ALA A 76 -24.61 -20.19 28.76
CA ALA A 76 -24.05 -21.51 28.58
C ALA A 76 -23.66 -21.88 27.14
N SER A 77 -22.57 -22.67 27.02
CA SER A 77 -22.08 -23.32 25.82
C SER A 77 -22.96 -24.52 25.41
N PRO A 78 -23.22 -24.77 24.14
CA PRO A 78 -23.56 -26.08 23.64
C PRO A 78 -22.29 -26.87 23.23
N SER A 79 -22.21 -28.06 23.80
CA SER A 79 -21.18 -29.08 23.45
C SER A 79 -21.40 -29.57 22.04
N THR A 80 -20.41 -29.49 21.18
CA THR A 80 -20.33 -30.21 19.92
C THR A 80 -19.12 -31.12 19.91
N SER A 81 -19.41 -32.40 19.65
CA SER A 81 -18.48 -33.52 19.59
C SER A 81 -17.39 -33.32 18.56
N GLY A 82 -16.15 -33.53 18.99
CA GLY A 82 -14.98 -33.42 18.14
C GLY A 82 -14.82 -34.59 17.19
N SER A 83 -14.59 -34.29 15.93
CA SER A 83 -13.88 -35.19 14.98
C SER A 83 -12.42 -34.78 14.94
N ALA A 84 -11.54 -35.73 15.15
CA ALA A 84 -10.10 -35.52 15.12
C ALA A 84 -9.62 -34.99 13.76
N PRO A 85 -8.69 -34.03 13.73
CA PRO A 85 -8.16 -33.55 12.46
C PRO A 85 -7.20 -34.58 11.84
N ALA A 86 -7.49 -34.92 10.60
CA ALA A 86 -6.58 -35.71 9.75
C ALA A 86 -5.27 -34.91 9.55
N THR A 87 -4.17 -35.48 9.95
CA THR A 87 -2.83 -34.98 9.67
C THR A 87 -2.56 -35.08 8.17
N ILE A 88 -2.70 -33.99 7.44
CA ILE A 88 -2.25 -33.91 6.05
C ILE A 88 -0.78 -33.50 6.11
N ALA A 89 0.10 -34.41 5.68
CA ALA A 89 1.51 -34.07 5.45
C ALA A 89 1.61 -32.94 4.41
N PRO A 90 2.51 -31.95 4.60
CA PRO A 90 2.68 -30.90 3.61
C PRO A 90 3.25 -31.51 2.32
N PRO A 91 2.78 -31.07 1.14
CA PRO A 91 3.43 -31.46 -0.10
C PRO A 91 4.85 -30.89 -0.11
N ALA A 92 5.83 -31.76 -0.14
CA ALA A 92 7.21 -31.38 -0.41
C ALA A 92 7.31 -30.96 -1.87
N THR A 93 7.09 -29.69 -2.14
CA THR A 93 7.45 -29.09 -3.42
C THR A 93 8.50 -28.04 -3.10
N THR A 94 9.75 -28.39 -3.33
CA THR A 94 10.87 -27.45 -3.38
C THR A 94 10.57 -26.49 -4.52
N ALA A 95 9.91 -25.37 -4.23
CA ALA A 95 9.84 -24.26 -5.16
C ALA A 95 11.26 -23.77 -5.44
N PRO A 96 11.62 -23.46 -6.70
CA PRO A 96 12.92 -22.90 -6.98
C PRO A 96 13.13 -21.68 -6.07
N GLY A 97 14.32 -21.59 -5.47
CA GLY A 97 14.71 -20.43 -4.64
C GLY A 97 14.47 -19.16 -5.44
N GLY A 98 14.07 -18.10 -4.75
CA GLY A 98 13.85 -16.80 -5.38
C GLY A 98 15.15 -16.24 -5.99
N PRO A 99 15.07 -15.09 -6.68
CA PRO A 99 16.22 -14.41 -7.23
C PRO A 99 17.32 -14.18 -6.18
N THR A 100 18.56 -14.33 -6.60
CA THR A 100 19.75 -14.11 -5.76
C THR A 100 20.44 -12.79 -6.03
N ALA A 101 20.15 -12.15 -7.15
CA ALA A 101 20.71 -10.86 -7.53
C ALA A 101 19.73 -10.05 -8.39
N CYS A 102 19.80 -8.73 -8.27
CA CYS A 102 19.05 -7.80 -9.10
C CYS A 102 19.96 -6.72 -9.66
N THR A 103 19.56 -6.13 -10.79
CA THR A 103 20.17 -4.94 -11.37
C THR A 103 19.12 -3.86 -11.53
N ALA A 104 19.45 -2.63 -11.14
CA ALA A 104 18.56 -1.48 -11.27
C ALA A 104 18.75 -0.80 -12.64
N GLN A 105 17.65 -0.40 -13.26
CA GLN A 105 17.64 0.37 -14.49
C GLN A 105 16.59 1.48 -14.41
N PRO A 106 16.92 2.72 -14.82
CA PRO A 106 15.94 3.78 -14.89
C PRO A 106 14.94 3.48 -16.01
N LEU A 107 13.66 3.66 -15.70
CA LEU A 107 12.61 3.56 -16.70
C LEU A 107 12.61 4.82 -17.59
N PRO A 108 12.33 4.67 -18.90
CA PRO A 108 12.21 5.81 -19.80
C PRO A 108 11.03 6.69 -19.39
N VAL A 109 11.24 8.00 -19.36
CA VAL A 109 10.21 8.99 -19.01
C VAL A 109 9.98 9.90 -20.20
N PRO A 110 8.79 9.89 -20.84
CA PRO A 110 8.47 10.82 -21.92
C PRO A 110 8.70 12.27 -21.47
N GLY A 111 9.30 13.09 -22.34
CA GLY A 111 9.66 14.46 -22.01
C GLY A 111 10.89 14.61 -21.09
N GLY A 112 11.55 13.53 -20.68
CA GLY A 112 12.81 13.58 -19.91
C GLY A 112 12.67 14.18 -18.50
N HIS A 113 11.47 14.14 -17.90
CA HIS A 113 11.23 14.73 -16.58
C HIS A 113 12.09 14.06 -15.49
N ALA A 114 12.75 14.86 -14.66
CA ALA A 114 13.65 14.38 -13.62
C ALA A 114 12.95 13.52 -12.57
N LYS A 115 11.71 13.91 -12.17
CA LYS A 115 10.93 13.17 -11.17
C LYS A 115 9.90 12.26 -11.83
N SER A 116 9.91 10.99 -11.41
CA SER A 116 8.94 9.99 -11.85
C SER A 116 8.80 8.89 -10.80
N LEU A 117 7.65 8.24 -10.75
CA LEU A 117 7.36 7.18 -9.78
C LEU A 117 6.71 5.99 -10.51
N VAL A 118 7.01 4.77 -10.08
CA VAL A 118 6.17 3.60 -10.30
C VAL A 118 5.14 3.54 -9.17
N THR A 119 3.91 3.17 -9.49
CA THR A 119 2.78 3.10 -8.55
C THR A 119 2.07 1.74 -8.57
N GLY A 120 2.35 0.91 -9.57
CA GLY A 120 1.80 -0.44 -9.71
C GLY A 120 2.50 -1.23 -10.80
N GLY A 121 2.24 -2.54 -10.86
CA GLY A 121 2.79 -3.42 -11.88
C GLY A 121 1.99 -4.71 -11.99
N ASP A 122 2.03 -5.33 -13.17
CA ASP A 122 1.31 -6.55 -13.46
C ASP A 122 2.06 -7.80 -12.97
N PRO A 123 1.35 -8.93 -12.76
CA PRO A 123 1.97 -10.17 -12.27
C PRO A 123 3.04 -10.77 -13.18
N THR A 124 3.06 -10.45 -14.48
CA THR A 124 4.08 -10.95 -15.42
C THR A 124 5.34 -10.06 -15.46
N GLY A 125 5.28 -8.86 -14.87
CA GLY A 125 6.35 -7.87 -14.93
C GLY A 125 6.49 -7.16 -16.27
N ARG A 126 5.59 -7.40 -17.24
CA ARG A 126 5.59 -6.73 -18.52
C ARG A 126 5.18 -5.28 -18.41
N PHE A 127 4.10 -5.00 -17.68
CA PHE A 127 3.55 -3.66 -17.53
C PHE A 127 3.88 -3.08 -16.15
N LEU A 128 4.28 -1.81 -16.17
CA LEU A 128 4.37 -0.97 -14.97
C LEU A 128 3.50 0.27 -15.18
N ALA A 129 2.86 0.72 -14.12
CA ALA A 129 2.11 1.98 -14.10
C ALA A 129 2.79 2.99 -13.18
N GLY A 130 2.68 4.27 -13.52
CA GLY A 130 3.25 5.31 -12.70
C GLY A 130 2.90 6.71 -13.19
N ARG A 131 3.70 7.69 -12.79
CA ARG A 131 3.53 9.09 -13.20
C ARG A 131 4.84 9.86 -13.24
N SER A 132 4.85 10.97 -13.96
CA SER A 132 5.94 11.95 -13.95
C SER A 132 5.49 13.28 -13.37
N TYR A 133 6.48 14.13 -13.07
CA TYR A 133 6.28 15.45 -12.47
C TYR A 133 7.00 16.51 -13.32
N PRO A 134 6.36 16.98 -14.40
CA PRO A 134 6.99 17.94 -15.33
C PRO A 134 7.23 19.31 -14.71
N GLY A 135 6.48 19.71 -13.67
CA GLY A 135 6.60 21.04 -13.07
C GLY A 135 6.04 22.17 -13.94
N ASP A 136 5.34 21.85 -15.03
CA ASP A 136 4.80 22.79 -16.02
C ASP A 136 3.42 23.39 -15.64
N GLY A 137 2.91 23.06 -14.46
CA GLY A 137 1.60 23.48 -13.98
C GLY A 137 0.40 22.77 -14.62
N ARG A 138 0.65 21.85 -15.58
CA ARG A 138 -0.40 21.12 -16.31
C ARG A 138 -0.78 19.78 -15.67
N GLY A 139 -0.36 19.57 -14.41
CA GLY A 139 -0.60 18.35 -13.67
C GLY A 139 0.51 17.30 -13.85
N ASN A 140 0.29 16.12 -13.28
CA ASN A 140 1.24 15.04 -13.22
C ASN A 140 0.75 13.88 -14.09
N PRO A 141 1.18 13.81 -15.38
CA PRO A 141 0.68 12.79 -16.27
C PRO A 141 1.03 11.40 -15.80
N VAL A 142 0.15 10.44 -16.05
CA VAL A 142 0.41 9.03 -15.79
C VAL A 142 1.22 8.42 -16.91
N ILE A 143 2.05 7.43 -16.59
CA ILE A 143 2.86 6.68 -17.53
C ILE A 143 2.51 5.21 -17.41
N LEU A 144 2.35 4.55 -18.55
CA LEU A 144 2.37 3.10 -18.66
C LEU A 144 3.63 2.67 -19.41
N TRP A 145 4.38 1.76 -18.80
CA TRP A 145 5.51 1.10 -19.44
C TRP A 145 5.06 -0.29 -19.89
N ASP A 146 5.30 -0.63 -21.14
CA ASP A 146 5.23 -1.98 -21.72
C ASP A 146 6.66 -2.40 -22.06
N GLY A 147 7.29 -3.13 -21.17
CA GLY A 147 8.73 -3.34 -21.21
C GLY A 147 9.46 -2.00 -21.13
N ASP A 148 10.28 -1.70 -22.14
CA ASP A 148 11.05 -0.46 -22.23
C ASP A 148 10.30 0.65 -23.01
N ARG A 149 9.06 0.41 -23.42
CA ARG A 149 8.24 1.39 -24.11
C ARG A 149 7.39 2.16 -23.12
N ALA A 150 7.61 3.46 -22.98
CA ALA A 150 6.83 4.34 -22.14
C ALA A 150 5.76 5.08 -22.96
N ARG A 151 4.56 5.14 -22.46
CA ARG A 151 3.48 5.96 -23.00
C ARG A 151 2.89 6.85 -21.92
N GLU A 152 2.90 8.16 -22.17
CA GLU A 152 2.30 9.16 -21.31
C GLU A 152 0.83 9.39 -21.64
N TYR A 153 0.02 9.58 -20.60
CA TYR A 153 -1.39 9.94 -20.70
C TYR A 153 -1.66 11.14 -19.80
N ARG A 154 -2.24 12.17 -20.36
CA ARG A 154 -2.78 13.31 -19.63
C ARG A 154 -4.27 13.12 -19.46
N LEU A 155 -4.68 12.80 -18.23
CA LEU A 155 -6.06 12.66 -17.87
C LEU A 155 -6.63 14.03 -17.48
N PRO A 156 -7.96 14.24 -17.53
CA PRO A 156 -8.55 15.48 -17.06
C PRO A 156 -8.32 15.65 -15.53
N GLY A 157 -8.28 16.91 -15.09
CA GLY A 157 -8.16 17.24 -13.66
C GLY A 157 -6.75 17.19 -13.11
N SER A 158 -6.66 17.09 -11.79
CA SER A 158 -5.42 17.12 -11.03
C SER A 158 -5.15 15.77 -10.33
N ASP A 159 -3.95 15.63 -9.76
CA ASP A 159 -3.48 14.46 -9.01
C ASP A 159 -3.79 13.12 -9.70
N GLN A 160 -3.47 13.05 -10.99
CA GLN A 160 -3.67 11.88 -11.84
C GLN A 160 -2.78 10.75 -11.35
N ARG A 161 -3.36 9.54 -11.18
CA ARG A 161 -2.61 8.35 -10.78
C ARG A 161 -3.25 7.08 -11.32
N MET A 162 -2.43 6.13 -11.76
CA MET A 162 -2.78 4.72 -11.90
C MET A 162 -2.09 3.97 -10.77
N VAL A 163 -2.78 3.05 -10.14
CA VAL A 163 -2.29 2.37 -8.94
C VAL A 163 -2.12 0.87 -9.13
N ASP A 164 -2.74 0.32 -10.15
CA ASP A 164 -2.59 -1.10 -10.50
C ASP A 164 -2.72 -1.29 -12.01
N VAL A 165 -2.14 -2.37 -12.53
CA VAL A 165 -2.23 -2.77 -13.93
C VAL A 165 -2.21 -4.30 -14.03
N ASN A 166 -2.99 -4.88 -14.95
CA ASN A 166 -2.98 -6.32 -15.19
C ASN A 166 -2.14 -6.71 -16.43
N ALA A 167 -1.97 -8.01 -16.66
CA ALA A 167 -1.18 -8.55 -17.76
C ALA A 167 -1.72 -8.23 -19.18
N ALA A 168 -2.96 -7.76 -19.29
CA ALA A 168 -3.54 -7.26 -20.53
C ALA A 168 -3.25 -5.75 -20.75
N GLY A 169 -2.53 -5.09 -19.83
CA GLY A 169 -2.23 -3.66 -19.88
C GLY A 169 -3.44 -2.78 -19.51
N VAL A 170 -4.43 -3.33 -18.83
CA VAL A 170 -5.55 -2.54 -18.26
C VAL A 170 -5.05 -1.94 -16.95
N ALA A 171 -4.91 -0.61 -16.91
CA ALA A 171 -4.47 0.12 -15.72
C ALA A 171 -5.65 0.88 -15.10
N VAL A 172 -5.70 0.91 -13.77
CA VAL A 172 -6.77 1.55 -13.00
C VAL A 172 -6.22 2.52 -11.96
N GLY A 173 -7.04 3.53 -11.65
CA GLY A 173 -6.68 4.54 -10.68
C GLY A 173 -7.70 5.65 -10.57
N SER A 174 -7.25 6.87 -10.32
CA SER A 174 -8.13 8.03 -10.13
C SER A 174 -7.49 9.34 -10.57
N VAL A 175 -8.35 10.32 -10.80
CA VAL A 175 -8.00 11.73 -10.98
C VAL A 175 -8.85 12.57 -10.04
N TYR A 176 -8.45 13.81 -9.75
CA TYR A 176 -9.30 14.75 -9.04
C TYR A 176 -9.92 15.75 -10.01
N LEU A 177 -11.25 15.75 -10.07
CA LEU A 177 -12.06 16.74 -10.80
C LEU A 177 -12.90 17.49 -9.78
N ASP A 178 -12.81 18.82 -9.75
CA ASP A 178 -13.55 19.68 -8.83
C ASP A 178 -13.39 19.23 -7.34
N ASP A 179 -12.14 18.95 -6.96
CA ASP A 179 -11.76 18.45 -5.63
C ASP A 179 -12.41 17.09 -5.24
N ARG A 180 -12.91 16.33 -6.21
CA ARG A 180 -13.50 15.01 -6.00
C ARG A 180 -12.72 13.93 -6.75
N PRO A 181 -12.39 12.81 -6.11
CA PRO A 181 -11.77 11.69 -6.81
C PRO A 181 -12.77 11.07 -7.79
N GLN A 182 -12.28 10.75 -8.98
CA GLN A 182 -13.02 10.09 -10.05
C GLN A 182 -12.25 8.86 -10.48
N PRO A 183 -12.88 7.67 -10.52
CA PRO A 183 -12.21 6.45 -10.93
C PRO A 183 -11.99 6.42 -12.45
N TYR A 184 -10.79 6.02 -12.85
CA TYR A 184 -10.37 5.94 -14.25
C TYR A 184 -9.76 4.59 -14.59
N VAL A 185 -9.90 4.20 -15.84
CA VAL A 185 -9.24 3.04 -16.45
C VAL A 185 -8.52 3.49 -17.72
N ILE A 186 -7.36 2.89 -18.00
CA ILE A 186 -6.71 2.95 -19.32
C ILE A 186 -6.75 1.52 -19.88
N ARG A 187 -7.45 1.34 -21.00
CA ARG A 187 -7.62 0.06 -21.70
C ARG A 187 -7.36 0.26 -23.18
N ASN A 188 -6.54 -0.61 -23.80
CA ASN A 188 -6.16 -0.49 -25.21
C ASN A 188 -5.58 0.89 -25.55
N GLY A 189 -4.84 1.49 -24.62
CA GLY A 189 -4.24 2.80 -24.78
C GLY A 189 -5.25 3.98 -24.78
N ARG A 190 -6.48 3.76 -24.33
CA ARG A 190 -7.52 4.79 -24.24
C ARG A 190 -7.96 4.96 -22.79
N PRO A 191 -7.82 6.17 -22.22
CA PRO A 191 -8.34 6.46 -20.89
C PRO A 191 -9.86 6.67 -20.95
N ALA A 192 -10.56 6.16 -19.94
CA ALA A 192 -11.98 6.37 -19.73
C ALA A 192 -12.29 6.48 -18.23
N ARG A 193 -13.35 7.21 -17.88
CA ARG A 193 -13.90 7.21 -16.55
C ARG A 193 -14.71 5.93 -16.33
N LEU A 194 -14.52 5.28 -15.18
CA LEU A 194 -15.35 4.13 -14.79
C LEU A 194 -16.77 4.59 -14.42
N PRO A 195 -17.80 3.88 -14.89
CA PRO A 195 -19.19 4.30 -14.70
C PRO A 195 -19.73 3.99 -13.30
N GLY A 196 -20.87 4.59 -12.96
CA GLY A 196 -21.67 4.27 -11.77
C GLY A 196 -21.33 5.05 -10.51
N LEU A 197 -20.24 5.85 -10.49
CA LEU A 197 -19.88 6.65 -9.33
C LEU A 197 -19.87 8.15 -9.64
N ALA A 198 -20.48 8.93 -8.74
CA ALA A 198 -20.33 10.39 -8.76
C ALA A 198 -18.96 10.83 -8.22
N SER A 199 -18.41 10.08 -7.26
CA SER A 199 -17.09 10.29 -6.70
C SER A 199 -16.54 8.96 -6.14
N GLY A 200 -15.25 8.69 -6.31
CA GLY A 200 -14.61 7.47 -5.85
C GLY A 200 -13.27 7.22 -6.52
N GLU A 201 -12.69 6.07 -6.23
CA GLU A 201 -11.40 5.66 -6.77
C GLU A 201 -11.40 4.18 -7.13
N ALA A 202 -10.61 3.79 -8.12
CA ALA A 202 -10.27 2.41 -8.42
C ALA A 202 -8.90 2.08 -7.80
N THR A 203 -8.78 0.91 -7.19
CA THR A 203 -7.61 0.52 -6.39
C THR A 203 -6.89 -0.71 -6.89
N ALA A 204 -7.59 -1.64 -7.55
CA ALA A 204 -6.97 -2.84 -8.10
C ALA A 204 -7.76 -3.38 -9.28
N VAL A 205 -7.07 -4.15 -10.14
CA VAL A 205 -7.64 -4.84 -11.29
C VAL A 205 -7.17 -6.31 -11.34
N SER A 206 -8.11 -7.23 -11.57
CA SER A 206 -7.81 -8.66 -11.75
C SER A 206 -7.32 -8.98 -13.17
N ALA A 207 -6.83 -10.20 -13.36
CA ALA A 207 -6.38 -10.67 -14.68
C ALA A 207 -7.52 -10.70 -15.72
N ASP A 208 -8.74 -10.99 -15.29
CA ASP A 208 -9.94 -11.03 -16.12
C ASP A 208 -10.66 -9.68 -16.26
N GLY A 209 -10.11 -8.61 -15.69
CA GLY A 209 -10.59 -7.24 -15.88
C GLY A 209 -11.60 -6.74 -14.86
N ARG A 210 -11.93 -7.51 -13.80
CA ARG A 210 -12.70 -6.97 -12.67
C ARG A 210 -11.91 -5.90 -11.96
N ILE A 211 -12.59 -4.84 -11.53
CA ILE A 211 -11.98 -3.70 -10.87
C ILE A 211 -12.64 -3.49 -9.52
N VAL A 212 -11.85 -3.15 -8.51
CA VAL A 212 -12.37 -2.79 -7.19
C VAL A 212 -11.89 -1.42 -6.76
N GLY A 213 -12.57 -0.86 -5.76
CA GLY A 213 -12.23 0.45 -5.24
C GLY A 213 -13.17 0.91 -4.14
N ALA A 214 -13.39 2.21 -4.10
CA ALA A 214 -14.30 2.84 -3.16
C ALA A 214 -15.15 3.93 -3.81
N ARG A 215 -16.44 3.98 -3.45
CA ARG A 215 -17.31 5.14 -3.63
C ARG A 215 -17.05 6.12 -2.49
N GLN A 216 -16.91 7.40 -2.80
CA GLN A 216 -16.82 8.46 -1.81
C GLN A 216 -18.18 9.13 -1.62
N ILE A 217 -18.67 9.17 -0.37
CA ILE A 217 -19.93 9.83 0.03
C ILE A 217 -19.62 10.76 1.19
N GLY A 218 -19.43 12.04 0.93
CA GLY A 218 -18.90 12.97 1.93
C GLY A 218 -17.52 12.51 2.42
N ASP A 219 -17.36 12.32 3.73
CA ASP A 219 -16.12 11.82 4.34
C ASP A 219 -16.07 10.27 4.42
N ARG A 220 -17.13 9.57 4.02
CA ARG A 220 -17.25 8.11 4.13
C ARG A 220 -16.89 7.41 2.83
N GLN A 221 -16.35 6.20 2.95
CA GLN A 221 -16.03 5.34 1.82
C GLN A 221 -16.85 4.04 1.86
N ARG A 222 -17.31 3.59 0.70
CA ARG A 222 -18.01 2.33 0.50
C ARG A 222 -17.26 1.48 -0.50
N PRO A 223 -16.88 0.23 -0.17
CA PRO A 223 -16.17 -0.64 -1.10
C PRO A 223 -17.08 -0.99 -2.28
N VAL A 224 -16.51 -1.00 -3.48
CA VAL A 224 -17.23 -1.26 -4.73
C VAL A 224 -16.48 -2.24 -5.63
N LEU A 225 -17.26 -2.89 -6.51
CA LEU A 225 -16.78 -3.78 -7.55
C LEU A 225 -17.38 -3.36 -8.89
N TRP A 226 -16.56 -3.24 -9.91
CA TRP A 226 -16.94 -3.26 -11.33
C TRP A 226 -16.66 -4.66 -11.87
N SER A 227 -17.68 -5.37 -12.33
CA SER A 227 -17.53 -6.69 -12.97
C SER A 227 -16.81 -6.60 -14.31
N ASP A 228 -16.89 -5.45 -14.93
CA ASP A 228 -16.28 -5.07 -16.20
C ASP A 228 -16.11 -3.54 -16.24
N PRO A 229 -15.07 -3.00 -16.92
CA PRO A 229 -14.85 -1.55 -17.01
C PRO A 229 -16.01 -0.73 -17.60
N ASP A 230 -16.91 -1.34 -18.37
CA ASP A 230 -18.02 -0.68 -19.02
C ASP A 230 -19.35 -0.79 -18.22
N THR A 231 -19.37 -1.57 -17.14
CA THR A 231 -20.54 -1.73 -16.25
C THR A 231 -20.48 -0.79 -15.05
N ALA A 232 -21.66 -0.42 -14.51
CA ALA A 232 -21.71 0.40 -13.31
C ALA A 232 -21.19 -0.34 -12.09
N ALA A 233 -20.53 0.40 -11.18
CA ALA A 233 -20.06 -0.13 -9.92
C ALA A 233 -21.22 -0.63 -9.03
N VAL A 234 -21.00 -1.77 -8.37
CA VAL A 234 -21.89 -2.31 -7.34
C VAL A 234 -21.21 -2.19 -5.99
N GLU A 235 -21.94 -1.69 -4.98
CA GLU A 235 -21.42 -1.65 -3.60
C GLU A 235 -21.31 -3.07 -3.04
N LEU A 236 -20.18 -3.36 -2.42
CA LEU A 236 -19.98 -4.58 -1.67
C LEU A 236 -20.68 -4.44 -0.30
N PRO A 237 -21.37 -5.49 0.16
CA PRO A 237 -22.06 -5.43 1.46
C PRO A 237 -21.08 -5.22 2.61
N LEU A 238 -21.50 -4.48 3.61
CA LEU A 238 -20.74 -4.25 4.82
C LEU A 238 -21.48 -4.91 6.02
N PRO A 239 -20.77 -5.18 7.15
CA PRO A 239 -21.39 -5.82 8.31
C PRO A 239 -22.56 -5.04 8.92
N GLY A 240 -22.62 -3.72 8.66
CA GLY A 240 -23.70 -2.87 9.13
C GLY A 240 -23.58 -1.43 8.64
N PRO A 241 -24.56 -0.57 8.94
CA PRO A 241 -24.67 0.77 8.35
C PRO A 241 -23.59 1.76 8.79
N ARG A 242 -22.94 1.51 9.94
CA ARG A 242 -21.83 2.35 10.43
C ARG A 242 -20.50 1.99 9.81
N TRP A 243 -20.38 0.77 9.25
CA TRP A 243 -19.15 0.31 8.62
C TRP A 243 -18.85 1.08 7.33
N GLU A 244 -17.59 1.33 7.11
CA GLU A 244 -17.06 1.99 5.92
C GLU A 244 -15.70 1.42 5.57
N GLY A 245 -15.20 1.69 4.36
CA GLY A 245 -13.90 1.23 3.94
C GLY A 245 -13.72 1.14 2.44
N THR A 246 -12.64 0.48 2.02
CA THR A 246 -12.19 0.40 0.63
C THR A 246 -11.85 -1.05 0.29
N ALA A 247 -12.27 -1.52 -0.88
CA ALA A 247 -11.73 -2.73 -1.48
C ALA A 247 -10.34 -2.43 -2.04
N ILE A 248 -9.36 -3.32 -1.84
CA ILE A 248 -7.95 -3.09 -2.15
C ILE A 248 -7.33 -4.14 -3.07
N GLY A 249 -8.01 -5.24 -3.30
CA GLY A 249 -7.55 -6.31 -4.18
C GLY A 249 -8.70 -7.16 -4.67
N VAL A 250 -8.56 -7.71 -5.86
CA VAL A 250 -9.50 -8.64 -6.47
C VAL A 250 -8.74 -9.68 -7.29
N ASP A 251 -9.15 -10.94 -7.19
CA ASP A 251 -8.59 -12.03 -8.00
C ASP A 251 -9.55 -12.44 -9.16
N SER A 252 -9.07 -13.29 -10.04
CA SER A 252 -9.86 -13.82 -11.17
C SER A 252 -11.00 -14.75 -10.73
N ALA A 253 -10.94 -15.30 -9.52
CA ALA A 253 -12.06 -16.07 -8.97
C ALA A 253 -13.18 -15.16 -8.46
N GLY A 254 -12.99 -13.84 -8.46
CA GLY A 254 -13.94 -12.85 -7.95
C GLY A 254 -13.89 -12.68 -6.43
N THR A 255 -12.84 -13.18 -5.77
CA THR A 255 -12.60 -12.87 -4.35
C THR A 255 -12.09 -11.44 -4.25
N VAL A 256 -12.70 -10.67 -3.37
CA VAL A 256 -12.31 -9.27 -3.09
C VAL A 256 -11.78 -9.20 -1.67
N VAL A 257 -10.72 -8.44 -1.47
CA VAL A 257 -10.16 -8.11 -0.16
C VAL A 257 -10.24 -6.60 0.06
N GLY A 258 -10.57 -6.18 1.27
CA GLY A 258 -10.66 -4.77 1.62
C GLY A 258 -10.27 -4.47 3.06
N LYS A 259 -10.16 -3.18 3.33
CA LYS A 259 -10.00 -2.60 4.68
C LYS A 259 -11.31 -1.93 5.06
N ILE A 260 -11.90 -2.35 6.16
CA ILE A 260 -13.15 -1.77 6.66
C ILE A 260 -13.03 -1.44 8.15
N HIS A 261 -13.82 -0.50 8.63
CA HIS A 261 -13.86 -0.09 10.04
C HIS A 261 -15.26 0.33 10.43
N ASP A 262 -15.60 0.19 11.72
CA ASP A 262 -16.90 0.55 12.29
C ASP A 262 -16.90 2.01 12.75
N GLY A 263 -17.16 2.92 11.82
CA GLY A 263 -17.13 4.36 12.04
C GLY A 263 -15.71 4.93 12.20
N PRO A 264 -15.60 6.25 12.45
CA PRO A 264 -14.32 6.97 12.40
C PRO A 264 -13.28 6.55 13.45
N SER A 265 -13.73 5.96 14.56
CA SER A 265 -12.87 5.51 15.66
C SER A 265 -12.76 3.99 15.78
N GLY A 266 -13.38 3.27 14.85
CA GLY A 266 -13.37 1.81 14.84
C GLY A 266 -12.02 1.23 14.46
N VAL A 267 -11.72 0.05 15.01
CA VAL A 267 -10.54 -0.72 14.65
C VAL A 267 -10.68 -1.20 13.21
N THR A 268 -9.61 -1.09 12.43
CA THR A 268 -9.58 -1.57 11.05
C THR A 268 -9.61 -3.10 11.03
N ARG A 269 -10.42 -3.66 10.14
CA ARG A 269 -10.53 -5.09 9.87
C ARG A 269 -10.24 -5.37 8.40
N THR A 270 -9.57 -6.47 8.14
CA THR A 270 -9.49 -7.01 6.78
C THR A 270 -10.75 -7.82 6.51
N ALA A 271 -11.45 -7.45 5.46
CA ALA A 271 -12.66 -8.10 4.99
C ALA A 271 -12.40 -8.86 3.68
N VAL A 272 -13.04 -10.01 3.54
CA VAL A 272 -13.00 -10.85 2.34
C VAL A 272 -14.43 -11.06 1.85
N TRP A 273 -14.72 -10.68 0.62
CA TRP A 273 -15.96 -11.00 -0.07
C TRP A 273 -15.68 -12.14 -1.05
N ARG A 274 -16.38 -13.25 -0.87
CA ARG A 274 -16.26 -14.40 -1.78
C ARG A 274 -17.11 -14.21 -3.03
N ALA A 275 -16.70 -14.76 -4.15
CA ALA A 275 -17.53 -14.83 -5.35
C ALA A 275 -18.86 -15.54 -5.04
N GLY A 276 -19.95 -15.08 -5.67
CA GLY A 276 -21.29 -15.65 -5.43
C GLY A 276 -22.14 -14.87 -4.44
N GLY A 277 -21.64 -13.81 -3.82
CA GLY A 277 -22.39 -12.91 -2.95
C GLY A 277 -22.33 -13.30 -1.47
N GLY A 278 -23.04 -12.54 -0.66
CA GLY A 278 -23.03 -12.67 0.81
C GLY A 278 -22.29 -11.52 1.48
N GLY A 279 -22.38 -11.49 2.82
CA GLY A 279 -21.67 -10.52 3.63
C GLY A 279 -20.15 -10.75 3.63
N PRO A 280 -19.36 -9.78 4.11
CA PRO A 280 -17.92 -9.95 4.23
C PRO A 280 -17.57 -10.93 5.35
N GLU A 281 -16.61 -11.79 5.10
CA GLU A 281 -15.88 -12.54 6.10
C GLU A 281 -14.81 -11.61 6.70
N LEU A 282 -14.85 -11.38 8.01
CA LEU A 282 -13.79 -10.64 8.69
C LEU A 282 -12.65 -11.59 9.05
N LEU A 283 -11.45 -11.34 8.55
CA LEU A 283 -10.31 -12.16 8.90
C LEU A 283 -10.02 -12.05 10.41
N PRO A 284 -9.70 -13.17 11.07
CA PRO A 284 -9.22 -13.16 12.44
C PRO A 284 -7.93 -12.35 12.54
N THR A 285 -7.65 -11.77 13.69
CA THR A 285 -6.34 -11.15 13.92
C THR A 285 -5.29 -12.23 14.19
N PRO A 286 -4.06 -12.11 13.66
CA PRO A 286 -3.00 -13.08 13.93
C PRO A 286 -2.52 -13.01 15.38
N SER A 287 -1.99 -14.11 15.87
CA SER A 287 -1.12 -14.09 17.05
C SER A 287 0.27 -13.67 16.62
N VAL A 288 0.83 -12.70 17.32
CA VAL A 288 2.18 -12.17 17.12
C VAL A 288 2.99 -12.35 18.40
N GLU A 289 4.28 -11.99 18.38
CA GLU A 289 5.10 -12.02 19.59
C GLU A 289 4.40 -11.26 20.73
N GLY A 290 4.24 -11.94 21.86
CA GLY A 290 3.62 -11.42 23.08
C GLY A 290 2.09 -11.50 23.13
N GLY A 291 1.37 -12.03 22.12
CA GLY A 291 -0.08 -12.25 22.16
C GLY A 291 -0.85 -11.92 20.89
N PRO A 292 -2.18 -11.81 20.95
CA PRO A 292 -2.98 -11.48 19.78
C PRO A 292 -2.73 -10.05 19.32
N ALA A 293 -2.71 -9.85 17.99
CA ALA A 293 -2.71 -8.54 17.40
C ALA A 293 -4.04 -7.80 17.64
N SER A 294 -4.02 -6.48 17.72
CA SER A 294 -5.24 -5.67 17.79
C SER A 294 -5.94 -5.59 16.43
N GLU A 295 -5.17 -5.57 15.35
CA GLU A 295 -5.69 -5.55 13.98
C GLU A 295 -4.69 -6.15 12.99
N PHE A 296 -5.19 -6.58 11.83
CA PHE A 296 -4.39 -6.88 10.65
C PHE A 296 -4.90 -6.03 9.49
N VAL A 297 -4.01 -5.27 8.87
CA VAL A 297 -4.33 -4.38 7.76
C VAL A 297 -3.71 -4.94 6.48
N ALA A 298 -4.55 -5.38 5.57
CA ALA A 298 -4.14 -5.88 4.28
C ALA A 298 -3.63 -4.75 3.36
N HIS A 299 -2.60 -5.03 2.58
CA HIS A 299 -2.02 -4.12 1.58
C HIS A 299 -2.26 -4.61 0.16
N SER A 300 -2.25 -5.92 -0.08
CA SER A 300 -2.46 -6.50 -1.41
C SER A 300 -3.10 -7.89 -1.36
N LEU A 301 -3.70 -8.30 -2.48
CA LEU A 301 -4.15 -9.66 -2.76
C LEU A 301 -3.55 -10.09 -4.10
N ARG A 302 -2.76 -11.17 -4.11
CA ARG A 302 -2.21 -11.80 -5.32
C ARG A 302 -2.09 -13.31 -5.11
N GLY A 303 -2.58 -14.12 -6.07
CA GLY A 303 -2.44 -15.57 -6.04
C GLY A 303 -2.98 -16.27 -4.79
N GLY A 304 -4.02 -15.71 -4.15
CA GLY A 304 -4.55 -16.22 -2.88
C GLY A 304 -3.79 -15.75 -1.63
N TRP A 305 -2.70 -14.98 -1.77
CA TRP A 305 -1.99 -14.38 -0.67
C TRP A 305 -2.47 -12.96 -0.39
N ILE A 306 -2.80 -12.68 0.86
CA ILE A 306 -3.02 -11.35 1.38
C ILE A 306 -1.77 -10.95 2.14
N THR A 307 -1.06 -9.92 1.69
CA THR A 307 0.09 -9.37 2.41
C THR A 307 -0.32 -8.12 3.18
N GLY A 308 0.27 -7.89 4.33
CA GLY A 308 -0.09 -6.74 5.16
C GLY A 308 0.72 -6.66 6.45
N VAL A 309 0.20 -5.89 7.38
CA VAL A 309 0.81 -5.70 8.69
C VAL A 309 -0.20 -5.95 9.80
N ALA A 310 0.23 -6.65 10.83
CA ALA A 310 -0.48 -6.76 12.08
C ALA A 310 0.03 -5.70 13.06
N PHE A 311 -0.87 -5.14 13.83
CA PHE A 311 -0.54 -4.17 14.88
C PHE A 311 -0.87 -4.76 16.24
N ARG A 312 -0.01 -4.48 17.21
CA ARG A 312 -0.25 -4.79 18.60
C ARG A 312 0.03 -3.55 19.44
N ASP A 313 -0.97 -3.19 20.23
CA ASP A 313 -0.87 -2.05 21.14
C ASP A 313 -0.37 -2.52 22.51
N GLU A 314 0.79 -2.00 22.93
CA GLU A 314 1.42 -2.26 24.22
C GLU A 314 1.46 -0.96 25.03
N GLY A 315 0.38 -0.67 25.72
CA GLY A 315 0.20 0.60 26.42
C GLY A 315 0.21 1.79 25.45
N LYS A 316 1.29 2.58 25.45
CA LYS A 316 1.45 3.73 24.55
C LYS A 316 2.26 3.42 23.28
N VAL A 317 2.77 2.21 23.17
CA VAL A 317 3.61 1.78 22.04
C VAL A 317 2.78 0.90 21.13
N ARG A 318 2.76 1.22 19.85
CA ARG A 318 2.17 0.40 18.79
C ARG A 318 3.27 -0.32 18.04
N ARG A 319 3.31 -1.64 18.15
CA ARG A 319 4.26 -2.49 17.43
C ARG A 319 3.66 -2.95 16.11
N ILE A 320 4.53 -3.12 15.11
CA ILE A 320 4.18 -3.49 13.75
C ILE A 320 4.82 -4.84 13.45
N TYR A 321 3.99 -5.80 13.02
CA TYR A 321 4.42 -7.15 12.66
C TYR A 321 4.01 -7.42 11.20
N PRO A 322 4.95 -7.42 10.26
CA PRO A 322 4.68 -7.83 8.89
C PRO A 322 4.17 -9.27 8.84
N ALA A 323 3.14 -9.50 8.05
CA ALA A 323 2.54 -10.83 7.92
C ALA A 323 1.89 -11.02 6.56
N ARG A 324 1.74 -12.28 6.15
CA ARG A 324 0.92 -12.70 5.02
C ARG A 324 -0.12 -13.71 5.48
N TYR A 325 -1.27 -13.72 4.81
CA TYR A 325 -2.35 -14.67 5.07
C TYR A 325 -2.70 -15.39 3.78
N HIS A 326 -2.81 -16.73 3.84
CA HIS A 326 -3.17 -17.54 2.68
C HIS A 326 -4.63 -17.91 2.71
N LEU A 327 -5.41 -17.47 1.72
CA LEU A 327 -6.86 -17.64 1.65
C LEU A 327 -7.33 -19.11 1.66
N ALA A 328 -6.59 -20.01 1.02
CA ALA A 328 -6.99 -21.41 0.93
C ALA A 328 -6.70 -22.20 2.21
N THR A 329 -5.64 -21.87 2.95
CA THR A 329 -5.29 -22.55 4.20
C THR A 329 -5.87 -21.89 5.44
N GLY A 330 -6.31 -20.63 5.32
CA GLY A 330 -6.80 -19.85 6.45
C GLY A 330 -5.72 -19.51 7.49
N ARG A 331 -4.44 -19.49 7.11
CA ARG A 331 -3.31 -19.34 8.04
C ARG A 331 -2.54 -18.06 7.79
N TYR A 332 -2.13 -17.46 8.90
CA TYR A 332 -1.14 -16.39 8.90
C TYR A 332 0.27 -16.96 8.95
N GLU A 333 1.16 -16.32 8.22
CA GLU A 333 2.59 -16.54 8.27
C GLU A 333 3.28 -15.23 8.61
N PRO A 334 4.09 -15.17 9.69
CA PRO A 334 4.86 -13.98 10.00
C PRO A 334 5.93 -13.77 8.93
N LEU A 335 6.15 -12.53 8.57
CA LEU A 335 7.29 -12.13 7.76
C LEU A 335 8.44 -11.69 8.68
N PRO A 336 9.71 -11.85 8.28
CA PRO A 336 10.84 -11.42 9.06
C PRO A 336 10.74 -9.97 9.50
N SER A 337 11.14 -9.66 10.71
CA SER A 337 11.25 -8.28 11.20
C SER A 337 12.21 -7.49 10.31
N GLY A 338 11.86 -6.21 10.05
CA GLY A 338 12.66 -5.32 9.22
C GLY A 338 12.19 -5.21 7.77
N VAL A 339 11.22 -6.02 7.32
CA VAL A 339 10.54 -5.84 6.02
C VAL A 339 9.12 -5.34 6.26
N SER A 340 8.77 -4.22 5.68
CA SER A 340 7.38 -3.72 5.66
C SER A 340 6.80 -3.96 4.27
N PRO A 341 5.78 -4.84 4.10
CA PRO A 341 5.26 -5.17 2.77
C PRO A 341 4.57 -3.97 2.14
N SER A 342 5.08 -3.53 0.98
CA SER A 342 4.40 -2.57 0.09
C SER A 342 3.51 -3.29 -0.91
N ALA A 343 3.99 -4.41 -1.46
CA ALA A 343 3.26 -5.28 -2.38
C ALA A 343 3.69 -6.73 -2.22
N GLY A 344 2.82 -7.66 -2.63
CA GLY A 344 3.12 -9.09 -2.70
C GLY A 344 2.77 -9.66 -4.06
N ASN A 345 3.31 -10.85 -4.37
CA ASN A 345 3.05 -11.59 -5.59
C ASN A 345 2.27 -12.89 -5.33
N GLY A 346 2.00 -13.65 -6.39
CA GLY A 346 1.25 -14.90 -6.33
C GLY A 346 1.93 -16.05 -5.59
N ARG A 347 3.21 -15.91 -5.23
CA ARG A 347 3.94 -16.85 -4.37
C ARG A 347 3.97 -16.44 -2.90
N GLY A 348 3.37 -15.29 -2.57
CA GLY A 348 3.42 -14.72 -1.23
C GLY A 348 4.76 -14.03 -0.91
N TRP A 349 5.65 -13.86 -1.89
CA TRP A 349 6.85 -13.05 -1.73
C TRP A 349 6.48 -11.58 -1.72
N VAL A 350 7.22 -10.78 -1.00
CA VAL A 350 6.88 -9.36 -0.79
C VAL A 350 8.05 -8.44 -1.10
N VAL A 351 7.73 -7.25 -1.56
CA VAL A 351 8.68 -6.13 -1.68
C VAL A 351 8.26 -5.00 -0.77
N GLY A 352 9.25 -4.25 -0.32
CA GLY A 352 9.02 -3.08 0.51
C GLY A 352 10.30 -2.57 1.16
N PRO A 353 10.22 -1.55 2.05
CA PRO A 353 11.37 -1.09 2.80
C PRO A 353 11.89 -2.18 3.74
N VAL A 354 13.21 -2.37 3.72
CA VAL A 354 13.95 -3.27 4.64
C VAL A 354 14.45 -2.48 5.84
N ASP A 355 14.82 -1.23 5.64
CA ASP A 355 15.18 -0.24 6.65
C ASP A 355 14.81 1.16 6.15
N ARG A 356 15.40 2.21 6.72
CA ARG A 356 15.05 3.60 6.37
C ARG A 356 15.41 4.01 4.94
N MET A 357 16.38 3.32 4.32
CA MET A 357 16.94 3.73 3.03
C MET A 357 16.74 2.67 1.95
N ASP A 358 16.75 1.39 2.32
CA ASP A 358 16.76 0.29 1.37
C ASP A 358 15.37 -0.26 1.10
N ALA A 359 15.13 -0.62 -0.16
CA ALA A 359 14.08 -1.54 -0.55
C ALA A 359 14.63 -2.97 -0.65
N GLY A 360 13.76 -3.95 -0.47
CA GLY A 360 14.11 -5.36 -0.57
C GLY A 360 12.99 -6.22 -1.12
N LEU A 361 13.40 -7.39 -1.58
CA LEU A 361 12.56 -8.53 -1.92
C LEU A 361 12.73 -9.58 -0.84
N LEU A 362 11.65 -9.99 -0.21
CA LEU A 362 11.59 -11.13 0.68
C LEU A 362 10.99 -12.31 -0.04
N THR A 363 11.74 -13.42 -0.06
CA THR A 363 11.33 -14.73 -0.58
C THR A 363 11.44 -15.78 0.52
N ASP A 364 11.10 -17.02 0.22
CA ASP A 364 11.31 -18.14 1.16
C ASP A 364 12.81 -18.42 1.44
N ALA A 365 13.71 -17.95 0.55
CA ALA A 365 15.17 -18.04 0.75
C ALA A 365 15.73 -16.93 1.63
N GLY A 366 14.94 -15.91 1.98
CA GLY A 366 15.36 -14.77 2.79
C GLY A 366 15.18 -13.42 2.09
N THR A 367 15.84 -12.40 2.63
CA THR A 367 15.73 -11.02 2.15
C THR A 367 16.88 -10.66 1.21
N LEU A 368 16.56 -10.26 -0.01
CA LEU A 368 17.48 -9.69 -0.99
C LEU A 368 17.30 -8.16 -0.99
N ARG A 369 18.36 -7.41 -0.64
CA ARG A 369 18.38 -5.95 -0.77
C ARG A 369 18.47 -5.55 -2.25
N LEU A 370 17.65 -4.60 -2.66
CA LEU A 370 17.63 -4.12 -4.04
C LEU A 370 18.73 -3.06 -4.23
N PRO A 371 19.59 -3.23 -5.25
CA PRO A 371 20.69 -2.30 -5.48
C PRO A 371 20.23 -0.95 -6.07
N ASP A 372 21.05 0.06 -5.91
CA ASP A 372 20.96 1.33 -6.65
C ASP A 372 21.49 1.17 -8.11
N LEU A 373 21.56 2.29 -8.84
CA LEU A 373 22.03 2.30 -10.22
C LEU A 373 23.53 1.94 -10.36
N ASP A 374 24.31 2.06 -9.28
CA ASP A 374 25.73 1.69 -9.23
C ASP A 374 25.93 0.24 -8.71
N GLY A 375 24.86 -0.50 -8.47
CA GLY A 375 24.90 -1.87 -7.94
C GLY A 375 25.14 -1.95 -6.43
N ARG A 376 24.99 -0.86 -5.68
CA ARG A 376 25.20 -0.78 -4.23
C ARG A 376 23.87 -0.73 -3.49
N THR A 377 23.90 -0.96 -2.18
CA THR A 377 22.74 -0.86 -1.28
C THR A 377 23.04 0.13 -0.16
N GLY A 378 21.99 0.68 0.49
CA GLY A 378 22.12 1.54 1.67
C GLY A 378 22.56 2.97 1.41
N ARG A 379 22.68 3.37 0.14
CA ARG A 379 23.21 4.69 -0.22
C ARG A 379 22.12 5.71 -0.57
N TYR A 380 21.09 5.26 -1.25
CA TYR A 380 20.01 6.10 -1.75
C TYR A 380 18.67 5.58 -1.27
N ALA A 381 17.74 6.50 -1.01
CA ALA A 381 16.39 6.11 -0.66
C ALA A 381 15.73 5.35 -1.82
N ALA A 382 15.32 4.11 -1.54
CA ALA A 382 14.69 3.20 -2.48
C ALA A 382 13.30 2.80 -2.01
N VAL A 383 12.36 2.71 -2.94
CA VAL A 383 10.99 2.25 -2.67
C VAL A 383 10.60 1.25 -3.75
N ALA A 384 10.30 0.01 -3.36
CA ALA A 384 9.73 -1.00 -4.24
C ALA A 384 8.21 -1.09 -3.99
N VAL A 385 7.40 -1.09 -5.05
CA VAL A 385 5.94 -1.01 -4.99
C VAL A 385 5.22 -2.07 -5.83
N SER A 386 5.94 -2.83 -6.63
CA SER A 386 5.38 -3.96 -7.38
C SER A 386 6.41 -5.06 -7.57
N VAL A 387 5.95 -6.29 -7.73
CA VAL A 387 6.79 -7.48 -7.96
C VAL A 387 6.03 -8.47 -8.84
N SER A 388 6.70 -8.99 -9.89
CA SER A 388 6.15 -10.06 -10.73
C SER A 388 6.07 -11.40 -9.99
N ASP A 389 5.23 -12.33 -10.47
CA ASP A 389 5.00 -13.61 -9.79
C ASP A 389 6.26 -14.50 -9.73
N ASP A 390 7.17 -14.35 -10.68
CA ASP A 390 8.49 -14.98 -10.69
C ASP A 390 9.57 -14.15 -9.98
N ALA A 391 9.21 -12.93 -9.54
CA ALA A 391 10.10 -11.91 -9.01
C ALA A 391 11.24 -11.49 -9.97
N ALA A 392 11.15 -11.79 -11.25
CA ALA A 392 12.12 -11.37 -12.24
C ALA A 392 12.09 -9.85 -12.49
N VAL A 393 10.93 -9.21 -12.22
CA VAL A 393 10.74 -7.77 -12.37
C VAL A 393 10.17 -7.17 -11.09
N ILE A 394 10.83 -6.14 -10.59
CA ILE A 394 10.36 -5.31 -9.47
C ILE A 394 10.28 -3.87 -9.97
N GLY A 395 9.17 -3.20 -9.71
CA GLY A 395 8.98 -1.78 -10.04
C GLY A 395 9.05 -0.91 -8.79
N GLY A 396 9.62 0.27 -8.95
CA GLY A 396 9.72 1.23 -7.85
C GLY A 396 10.45 2.52 -8.22
N GLN A 397 11.08 3.15 -7.25
CA GLN A 397 11.84 4.38 -7.46
C GLN A 397 13.08 4.47 -6.57
N LEU A 398 14.06 5.21 -7.06
CA LEU A 398 15.27 5.59 -6.33
C LEU A 398 15.42 7.11 -6.28
N ASP A 399 15.98 7.63 -5.18
CA ASP A 399 16.51 8.98 -5.13
C ASP A 399 17.81 9.02 -5.96
N VAL A 400 17.84 9.85 -7.00
CA VAL A 400 18.99 9.94 -7.91
C VAL A 400 19.88 11.15 -7.66
N GLU A 401 19.49 12.03 -6.71
CA GLU A 401 20.24 13.22 -6.33
C GLU A 401 20.40 13.32 -4.80
N PRO A 402 21.12 12.39 -4.20
CA PRO A 402 21.29 12.38 -2.74
C PRO A 402 22.07 13.61 -2.28
N GLY A 403 21.68 14.12 -1.11
CA GLY A 403 22.29 15.32 -0.53
C GLY A 403 21.61 16.64 -0.89
N GLN A 404 20.61 16.62 -1.76
CA GLN A 404 19.74 17.78 -1.98
C GLN A 404 18.69 17.90 -0.87
N LYS A 405 18.20 19.14 -0.64
CA LYS A 405 17.12 19.40 0.34
C LYS A 405 15.80 18.71 0.00
N SER A 406 15.60 18.27 -1.24
CA SER A 406 14.41 17.56 -1.71
C SER A 406 14.83 16.30 -2.46
N LEU A 407 14.16 15.17 -2.18
CA LEU A 407 14.35 13.93 -2.91
C LEU A 407 13.96 14.07 -4.39
N VAL A 408 14.83 13.62 -5.28
CA VAL A 408 14.56 13.51 -6.70
C VAL A 408 14.34 12.04 -7.05
N MET A 409 13.13 11.56 -6.80
CA MET A 409 12.77 10.16 -7.06
C MET A 409 12.61 9.91 -8.55
N ARG A 410 13.26 8.85 -9.05
CA ARG A 410 13.16 8.39 -10.43
C ARG A 410 12.60 6.98 -10.51
N ALA A 411 11.68 6.75 -11.43
CA ALA A 411 11.09 5.44 -11.69
C ALA A 411 12.16 4.44 -12.14
N ILE A 412 12.19 3.28 -11.48
CA ILE A 412 13.20 2.23 -11.64
C ILE A 412 12.52 0.90 -11.89
N ARG A 413 13.14 0.09 -12.75
CA ARG A 413 12.93 -1.35 -12.84
C ARG A 413 14.14 -2.06 -12.25
N TRP A 414 13.93 -3.00 -11.34
CA TRP A 414 14.93 -4.01 -11.00
C TRP A 414 14.64 -5.27 -11.81
N SER A 415 15.67 -5.77 -12.50
CA SER A 415 15.65 -7.07 -13.19
C SER A 415 16.44 -8.06 -12.34
N CYS A 416 15.78 -9.14 -11.91
CA CYS A 416 16.30 -10.09 -10.93
C CYS A 416 16.46 -11.50 -11.54
N ARG A 417 17.44 -12.28 -11.02
CA ARG A 417 17.78 -13.61 -11.50
C ARG A 417 18.27 -14.53 -10.39
#